data_f4a4fd65e74af2dd3cf6911cafe17da8
#
_entry.id   f4a4fd65e74af2dd3cf6911cafe17da8
#
_cell.length_a   1.000
_cell.length_b   1.000
_cell.length_c   1.000
_cell.angle_alpha   90.00
_cell.angle_beta   90.00
_cell.angle_gamma   90.00
#
_symmetry.space_group_name_H-M   'P 1'
#
loop_
_entity.id
_entity.type
_entity.pdbx_description
1 polymer ?
#
loop_
_entity_poly.entity_id
_entity_poly.type
_entity_poly.pdbx_seq_one_letter_code
_entity_poly.pdbx_strand_id
1 'polypeptide(L)'
;MPTIGLIYLLYFLRMLGLFCILPVFAIAAVEELGATAWQIGLAVGVYGIAQCLLQIPLGWASDRYGRRRVILMALLVFAGGSVIAALSNTVLGVSAGRFLQGSAAIAGVLLAWIGDVVVPERRSVAMAGVGGSIALAFGLSMVVGPWLYSTLGLPSLFWFCGGLALVAALLVLALDERQDQSPQIHGQIDEGPWLTPEHRPSLIFICVGIALNHLVLMAVFLMLPQALVRAGVAVGDHGLFYLVVLVLSLVFIAWPLAKDRRGGSTSSVVWPFPLMAIAMILLTTEPTLGLLVLASILLFMGFNFLEASYPSRATLLASASRRGLVMGIYSTCQFAGIALGGAAGGFIVSVLGDAALLIVCATVLALFTVVERAVLRSGLKADVFG
;
A
#
# COMPACT_ATOMS: atom_id res chain seq x y z
N MET A 1 -11.64 -10.31 22.58
CA MET A 1 -10.75 -9.15 22.44
C MET A 1 -9.27 -9.47 22.15
N PRO A 2 -8.68 -10.59 22.58
CA PRO A 2 -7.29 -10.92 22.16
C PRO A 2 -7.13 -11.09 20.65
N THR A 3 -8.15 -11.59 19.94
CA THR A 3 -8.10 -11.84 18.49
C THR A 3 -7.92 -10.57 17.63
N ILE A 4 -8.56 -9.45 18.00
CA ILE A 4 -8.44 -8.22 17.21
C ILE A 4 -7.04 -7.59 17.32
N GLY A 5 -6.45 -7.63 18.51
CA GLY A 5 -5.06 -7.19 18.73
C GLY A 5 -4.06 -8.00 17.90
N LEU A 6 -4.31 -9.31 17.79
CA LEU A 6 -3.50 -10.17 16.93
C LEU A 6 -3.67 -9.83 15.45
N ILE A 7 -4.89 -9.58 14.97
CA ILE A 7 -5.11 -9.18 13.57
C ILE A 7 -4.34 -7.88 13.25
N TYR A 8 -4.34 -6.91 14.17
CA TYR A 8 -3.54 -5.69 14.01
C TYR A 8 -2.04 -5.98 13.95
N LEU A 9 -1.56 -6.88 14.82
CA LEU A 9 -0.16 -7.29 14.81
C LEU A 9 0.21 -8.03 13.53
N LEU A 10 -0.65 -8.92 13.02
CA LEU A 10 -0.44 -9.60 11.74
C LEU A 10 -0.37 -8.62 10.57
N TYR A 11 -1.25 -7.61 10.54
CA TYR A 11 -1.18 -6.53 9.57
C TYR A 11 0.13 -5.76 9.68
N PHE A 12 0.52 -5.38 10.90
CA PHE A 12 1.74 -4.65 11.15
C PHE A 12 2.98 -5.44 10.67
N LEU A 13 3.14 -6.68 11.09
CA LEU A 13 4.30 -7.52 10.72
C LEU A 13 4.39 -7.73 9.21
N ARG A 14 3.24 -8.00 8.57
CA ARG A 14 3.18 -8.20 7.13
C ARG A 14 3.53 -6.93 6.35
N MET A 15 2.94 -5.79 6.73
CA MET A 15 3.19 -4.52 6.05
C MET A 15 4.60 -4.00 6.32
N LEU A 16 5.15 -4.22 7.51
CA LEU A 16 6.55 -3.90 7.80
C LEU A 16 7.49 -4.66 6.85
N GLY A 17 7.28 -5.97 6.66
CA GLY A 17 8.06 -6.76 5.71
C GLY A 17 7.89 -6.29 4.26
N LEU A 18 6.66 -5.90 3.85
CA LEU A 18 6.42 -5.40 2.51
C LEU A 18 7.15 -4.08 2.23
N PHE A 19 7.00 -3.12 3.14
CA PHE A 19 7.48 -1.75 2.93
C PHE A 19 8.98 -1.61 3.18
N CYS A 20 9.61 -2.48 3.98
CA CYS A 20 11.02 -2.39 4.33
C CYS A 20 11.97 -2.44 3.11
N ILE A 21 11.54 -3.08 2.03
CA ILE A 21 12.31 -3.22 0.80
C ILE A 21 12.28 -1.92 -0.04
N LEU A 22 11.14 -1.21 -0.04
CA LEU A 22 10.89 -0.10 -0.96
C LEU A 22 11.93 1.03 -0.92
N PRO A 23 12.35 1.55 0.25
CA PRO A 23 13.19 2.73 0.33
C PRO A 23 14.62 2.50 -0.17
N VAL A 24 15.04 1.27 -0.42
CA VAL A 24 16.43 0.94 -0.79
C VAL A 24 16.56 -0.03 -1.95
N PHE A 25 15.48 -0.69 -2.37
CA PHE A 25 15.56 -1.77 -3.36
C PHE A 25 16.15 -1.31 -4.70
N ALA A 26 15.81 -0.09 -5.14
CA ALA A 26 16.33 0.43 -6.40
C ALA A 26 17.87 0.59 -6.38
N ILE A 27 18.45 1.00 -5.25
CA ILE A 27 19.90 1.09 -5.06
C ILE A 27 20.50 -0.32 -4.97
N ALA A 28 19.98 -1.12 -4.05
CA ALA A 28 20.49 -2.45 -3.75
C ALA A 28 20.51 -3.37 -4.99
N ALA A 29 19.46 -3.31 -5.81
CA ALA A 29 19.37 -4.11 -7.03
C ALA A 29 20.39 -3.67 -8.10
N VAL A 30 20.71 -2.36 -8.20
CA VAL A 30 21.79 -1.89 -9.08
C VAL A 30 23.14 -2.32 -8.56
N GLU A 31 23.43 -2.08 -7.29
CA GLU A 31 24.76 -2.28 -6.70
C GLU A 31 25.11 -3.77 -6.55
N GLU A 32 24.19 -4.60 -6.10
CA GLU A 32 24.47 -6.01 -5.78
C GLU A 32 24.10 -6.99 -6.90
N LEU A 33 23.10 -6.63 -7.75
CA LEU A 33 22.60 -7.53 -8.80
C LEU A 33 22.87 -7.03 -10.22
N GLY A 34 23.42 -5.82 -10.39
CA GLY A 34 23.62 -5.20 -11.70
C GLY A 34 22.30 -4.98 -12.46
N ALA A 35 21.21 -4.76 -11.75
CA ALA A 35 19.86 -4.69 -12.31
C ALA A 35 19.67 -3.43 -13.17
N THR A 36 19.00 -3.59 -14.31
CA THR A 36 18.49 -2.47 -15.10
C THR A 36 17.21 -1.90 -14.49
N ALA A 37 16.87 -0.65 -14.83
CA ALA A 37 15.65 0.00 -14.34
C ALA A 37 14.37 -0.82 -14.64
N TRP A 38 14.30 -1.45 -15.82
CA TRP A 38 13.22 -2.36 -16.18
C TRP A 38 13.12 -3.56 -15.23
N GLN A 39 14.26 -4.19 -14.95
CA GLN A 39 14.31 -5.36 -14.05
C GLN A 39 13.91 -4.99 -12.62
N ILE A 40 14.35 -3.83 -12.13
CA ILE A 40 13.96 -3.31 -10.81
C ILE A 40 12.44 -3.08 -10.76
N GLY A 41 11.91 -2.39 -11.77
CA GLY A 41 10.49 -2.12 -11.86
C GLY A 41 9.65 -3.40 -11.94
N LEU A 42 10.12 -4.39 -12.71
CA LEU A 42 9.47 -5.70 -12.78
C LEU A 42 9.50 -6.44 -11.43
N ALA A 43 10.63 -6.47 -10.73
CA ALA A 43 10.75 -7.11 -9.41
C ALA A 43 9.83 -6.49 -8.35
N VAL A 44 9.61 -5.17 -8.42
CA VAL A 44 8.63 -4.47 -7.59
C VAL A 44 7.21 -4.78 -8.04
N GLY A 45 6.94 -4.68 -9.35
CA GLY A 45 5.60 -4.83 -9.93
C GLY A 45 5.04 -6.24 -9.81
N VAL A 46 5.88 -7.28 -9.94
CA VAL A 46 5.46 -8.68 -9.89
C VAL A 46 4.83 -9.08 -8.55
N TYR A 47 5.25 -8.45 -7.46
CA TYR A 47 4.59 -8.58 -6.16
C TYR A 47 3.13 -8.09 -6.23
N GLY A 48 2.90 -6.90 -6.81
CA GLY A 48 1.56 -6.33 -6.98
C GLY A 48 0.68 -7.19 -7.90
N ILE A 49 1.24 -7.72 -9.00
CA ILE A 49 0.55 -8.63 -9.92
C ILE A 49 0.07 -9.87 -9.16
N ALA A 50 0.94 -10.52 -8.40
CA ALA A 50 0.60 -11.71 -7.61
C ALA A 50 -0.51 -11.40 -6.57
N GLN A 51 -0.44 -10.25 -5.91
CA GLN A 51 -1.48 -9.79 -4.99
C GLN A 51 -2.84 -9.63 -5.68
N CYS A 52 -2.87 -8.95 -6.83
CA CYS A 52 -4.12 -8.78 -7.60
C CYS A 52 -4.74 -10.10 -8.00
N LEU A 53 -3.93 -11.04 -8.48
CA LEU A 53 -4.41 -12.34 -8.97
C LEU A 53 -4.94 -13.23 -7.83
N LEU A 54 -4.30 -13.19 -6.66
CA LEU A 54 -4.56 -14.15 -5.59
C LEU A 54 -5.42 -13.60 -4.43
N GLN A 55 -5.69 -12.29 -4.40
CA GLN A 55 -6.52 -11.67 -3.36
C GLN A 55 -7.91 -12.31 -3.27
N ILE A 56 -8.60 -12.43 -4.39
CA ILE A 56 -9.95 -13.03 -4.47
C ILE A 56 -9.92 -14.53 -4.24
N PRO A 57 -9.05 -15.33 -4.91
CA PRO A 57 -8.92 -16.76 -4.65
C PRO A 57 -8.62 -17.11 -3.18
N LEU A 58 -7.72 -16.39 -2.53
CA LEU A 58 -7.41 -16.62 -1.11
C LEU A 58 -8.56 -16.21 -0.19
N GLY A 59 -9.28 -15.14 -0.52
CA GLY A 59 -10.53 -14.78 0.17
C GLY A 59 -11.54 -15.94 0.14
N TRP A 60 -11.84 -16.46 -1.04
CA TRP A 60 -12.73 -17.61 -1.22
C TRP A 60 -12.22 -18.88 -0.50
N ALA A 61 -10.92 -19.17 -0.63
CA ALA A 61 -10.32 -20.32 0.06
C ALA A 61 -10.48 -20.19 1.59
N SER A 62 -10.33 -18.97 2.13
CA SER A 62 -10.45 -18.73 3.55
C SER A 62 -11.89 -18.89 4.08
N ASP A 63 -12.90 -18.61 3.24
CA ASP A 63 -14.31 -18.89 3.56
C ASP A 63 -14.58 -20.39 3.63
N ARG A 64 -13.91 -21.19 2.77
CA ARG A 64 -14.12 -22.64 2.66
C ARG A 64 -13.29 -23.46 3.63
N TYR A 65 -12.00 -23.10 3.81
CA TYR A 65 -11.04 -23.90 4.60
C TYR A 65 -10.71 -23.31 5.97
N GLY A 66 -11.31 -22.15 6.30
CA GLY A 66 -11.09 -21.40 7.54
C GLY A 66 -9.99 -20.35 7.44
N ARG A 67 -10.18 -19.23 8.13
CA ARG A 67 -9.27 -18.06 8.10
C ARG A 67 -7.86 -18.43 8.53
N ARG A 68 -7.75 -19.11 9.68
CA ARG A 68 -6.47 -19.48 10.29
C ARG A 68 -5.58 -20.32 9.37
N ARG A 69 -6.15 -21.37 8.75
CA ARG A 69 -5.38 -22.28 7.88
C ARG A 69 -4.84 -21.54 6.66
N VAL A 70 -5.67 -20.73 6.00
CA VAL A 70 -5.26 -20.00 4.80
C VAL A 70 -4.23 -18.93 5.13
N ILE A 71 -4.38 -18.20 6.24
CA ILE A 71 -3.38 -17.22 6.70
C ILE A 71 -2.04 -17.92 6.98
N LEU A 72 -2.06 -19.06 7.69
CA LEU A 72 -0.84 -19.80 8.00
C LEU A 72 -0.12 -20.26 6.73
N MET A 73 -0.83 -20.89 5.80
CA MET A 73 -0.25 -21.33 4.53
C MET A 73 0.34 -20.17 3.73
N ALA A 74 -0.38 -19.06 3.65
CA ALA A 74 0.09 -17.87 2.95
C ALA A 74 1.35 -17.26 3.62
N LEU A 75 1.42 -17.22 4.95
CA LEU A 75 2.61 -16.77 5.67
C LEU A 75 3.82 -17.69 5.42
N LEU A 76 3.62 -19.01 5.32
CA LEU A 76 4.68 -19.95 4.95
C LEU A 76 5.14 -19.75 3.50
N VAL A 77 4.21 -19.50 2.56
CA VAL A 77 4.56 -19.15 1.17
C VAL A 77 5.35 -17.84 1.12
N PHE A 78 4.93 -16.82 1.90
CA PHE A 78 5.68 -15.56 2.02
C PHE A 78 7.09 -15.79 2.56
N ALA A 79 7.25 -16.59 3.61
CA ALA A 79 8.55 -16.91 4.18
C ALA A 79 9.42 -17.68 3.17
N GLY A 80 8.87 -18.65 2.46
CA GLY A 80 9.56 -19.38 1.39
C GLY A 80 10.00 -18.46 0.26
N GLY A 81 9.14 -17.55 -0.19
CA GLY A 81 9.49 -16.51 -1.17
C GLY A 81 10.60 -15.58 -0.68
N SER A 82 10.59 -15.26 0.62
CA SER A 82 11.64 -14.45 1.24
C SER A 82 12.98 -15.17 1.25
N VAL A 83 12.99 -16.48 1.57
CA VAL A 83 14.21 -17.31 1.52
C VAL A 83 14.77 -17.39 0.10
N ILE A 84 13.92 -17.62 -0.90
CA ILE A 84 14.34 -17.65 -2.31
C ILE A 84 14.96 -16.30 -2.71
N ALA A 85 14.34 -15.19 -2.36
CA ALA A 85 14.89 -13.85 -2.66
C ALA A 85 16.21 -13.60 -1.93
N ALA A 86 16.33 -13.99 -0.66
CA ALA A 86 17.52 -13.80 0.16
C ALA A 86 18.73 -14.59 -0.34
N LEU A 87 18.51 -15.80 -0.90
CA LEU A 87 19.56 -16.68 -1.42
C LEU A 87 19.89 -16.40 -2.90
N SER A 88 19.14 -15.54 -3.55
CA SER A 88 19.28 -15.28 -4.99
C SER A 88 20.32 -14.21 -5.27
N ASN A 89 21.25 -14.52 -6.18
CA ASN A 89 22.27 -13.61 -6.69
C ASN A 89 21.86 -13.03 -8.07
N THR A 90 20.60 -13.15 -8.47
CA THR A 90 20.08 -12.68 -9.74
C THR A 90 18.75 -11.95 -9.56
N VAL A 91 18.50 -10.96 -10.41
CA VAL A 91 17.23 -10.22 -10.39
C VAL A 91 16.03 -11.13 -10.64
N LEU A 92 16.19 -12.15 -11.50
CA LEU A 92 15.12 -13.11 -11.80
C LEU A 92 14.75 -13.94 -10.55
N GLY A 93 15.75 -14.42 -9.82
CA GLY A 93 15.51 -15.17 -8.58
C GLY A 93 14.86 -14.30 -7.48
N VAL A 94 15.33 -13.05 -7.33
CA VAL A 94 14.66 -12.08 -6.44
C VAL A 94 13.23 -11.83 -6.89
N SER A 95 12.97 -11.67 -8.19
CA SER A 95 11.62 -11.47 -8.73
C SER A 95 10.71 -12.69 -8.47
N ALA A 96 11.24 -13.91 -8.61
CA ALA A 96 10.51 -15.14 -8.26
C ALA A 96 10.13 -15.18 -6.77
N GLY A 97 11.07 -14.84 -5.88
CA GLY A 97 10.79 -14.69 -4.46
C GLY A 97 9.74 -13.61 -4.18
N ARG A 98 9.82 -12.46 -4.86
CA ARG A 98 8.82 -11.37 -4.78
C ARG A 98 7.44 -11.80 -5.26
N PHE A 99 7.36 -12.59 -6.33
CA PHE A 99 6.09 -13.17 -6.78
C PHE A 99 5.46 -14.06 -5.70
N LEU A 100 6.25 -14.96 -5.08
CA LEU A 100 5.76 -15.80 -3.99
C LEU A 100 5.35 -14.98 -2.75
N GLN A 101 6.13 -13.96 -2.39
CA GLN A 101 5.73 -13.03 -1.33
C GLN A 101 4.38 -12.36 -1.65
N GLY A 102 4.19 -11.89 -2.90
CA GLY A 102 2.93 -11.30 -3.37
C GLY A 102 1.78 -12.30 -3.37
N SER A 103 2.07 -13.58 -3.67
CA SER A 103 1.07 -14.66 -3.67
C SER A 103 0.42 -14.90 -2.31
N ALA A 104 1.06 -14.45 -1.22
CA ALA A 104 0.51 -14.47 0.13
C ALA A 104 -0.48 -13.31 0.38
N ALA A 105 -1.51 -13.18 -0.45
CA ALA A 105 -2.45 -12.06 -0.47
C ALA A 105 -3.51 -12.15 0.66
N ILE A 106 -3.08 -12.08 1.92
CA ILE A 106 -3.94 -12.26 3.11
C ILE A 106 -4.67 -11.00 3.59
N ALA A 107 -4.44 -9.84 2.96
CA ALA A 107 -5.06 -8.59 3.41
C ALA A 107 -6.60 -8.70 3.45
N GLY A 108 -7.21 -9.23 2.38
CA GLY A 108 -8.65 -9.47 2.33
C GLY A 108 -9.12 -10.51 3.35
N VAL A 109 -8.33 -11.55 3.59
CA VAL A 109 -8.63 -12.60 4.57
C VAL A 109 -8.65 -12.04 6.00
N LEU A 110 -7.68 -11.20 6.35
CA LEU A 110 -7.61 -10.54 7.65
C LEU A 110 -8.78 -9.55 7.85
N LEU A 111 -9.17 -8.81 6.80
CA LEU A 111 -10.35 -7.93 6.85
C LEU A 111 -11.64 -8.72 7.03
N ALA A 112 -11.79 -9.85 6.34
CA ALA A 112 -12.92 -10.74 6.53
C ALA A 112 -12.95 -11.29 7.96
N TRP A 113 -11.80 -11.67 8.51
CA TRP A 113 -11.71 -12.14 9.90
C TRP A 113 -12.13 -11.08 10.91
N ILE A 114 -11.81 -9.80 10.69
CA ILE A 114 -12.38 -8.72 11.51
C ILE A 114 -13.91 -8.69 11.41
N GLY A 115 -14.46 -8.89 10.22
CA GLY A 115 -15.91 -8.98 10.01
C GLY A 115 -16.57 -10.13 10.80
N ASP A 116 -15.83 -11.24 11.00
CA ASP A 116 -16.33 -12.41 11.71
C ASP A 116 -16.28 -12.23 13.25
N VAL A 117 -15.28 -11.48 13.78
CA VAL A 117 -15.04 -11.36 15.23
C VAL A 117 -15.51 -10.04 15.85
N VAL A 118 -15.84 -9.04 15.03
CA VAL A 118 -16.22 -7.69 15.49
C VAL A 118 -17.68 -7.41 15.17
N VAL A 119 -18.44 -7.00 16.19
CA VAL A 119 -19.85 -6.60 16.03
C VAL A 119 -19.96 -5.40 15.07
N PRO A 120 -21.05 -5.30 14.29
CA PRO A 120 -21.22 -4.30 13.23
C PRO A 120 -20.93 -2.86 13.68
N GLU A 121 -21.34 -2.49 14.89
CA GLU A 121 -21.22 -1.13 15.45
C GLU A 121 -19.77 -0.72 15.70
N ARG A 122 -18.86 -1.69 15.92
CA ARG A 122 -17.44 -1.46 16.20
C ARG A 122 -16.52 -1.71 15.01
N ARG A 123 -17.03 -2.18 13.87
CA ARG A 123 -16.23 -2.49 12.67
C ARG A 123 -15.47 -1.28 12.15
N SER A 124 -16.08 -0.09 12.17
CA SER A 124 -15.41 1.15 11.74
C SER A 124 -14.16 1.46 12.58
N VAL A 125 -14.27 1.29 13.92
CA VAL A 125 -13.13 1.48 14.83
C VAL A 125 -12.07 0.41 14.59
N ALA A 126 -12.47 -0.84 14.33
CA ALA A 126 -11.55 -1.91 14.02
C ALA A 126 -10.79 -1.67 12.71
N MET A 127 -11.45 -1.15 11.67
CA MET A 127 -10.80 -0.78 10.42
C MET A 127 -9.82 0.39 10.60
N ALA A 128 -10.14 1.36 11.45
CA ALA A 128 -9.21 2.43 11.82
C ALA A 128 -7.94 1.87 12.50
N GLY A 129 -8.08 0.84 13.34
CA GLY A 129 -6.94 0.15 13.96
C GLY A 129 -6.04 -0.56 12.92
N VAL A 130 -6.62 -1.17 11.88
CA VAL A 130 -5.86 -1.72 10.74
C VAL A 130 -5.08 -0.61 10.04
N GLY A 131 -5.74 0.51 9.71
CA GLY A 131 -5.08 1.66 9.11
C GLY A 131 -3.91 2.19 9.94
N GLY A 132 -4.09 2.26 11.26
CA GLY A 132 -3.02 2.63 12.21
C GLY A 132 -1.85 1.64 12.19
N SER A 133 -2.13 0.34 12.13
CA SER A 133 -1.09 -0.70 12.03
C SER A 133 -0.29 -0.59 10.72
N ILE A 134 -0.96 -0.31 9.60
CA ILE A 134 -0.33 -0.10 8.29
C ILE A 134 0.55 1.15 8.31
N ALA A 135 0.03 2.27 8.83
CA ALA A 135 0.77 3.53 8.90
C ALA A 135 2.03 3.42 9.79
N LEU A 136 1.91 2.74 10.94
CA LEU A 136 3.05 2.48 11.83
C LEU A 136 4.10 1.59 11.15
N ALA A 137 3.66 0.52 10.45
CA ALA A 137 4.55 -0.36 9.70
C ALA A 137 5.27 0.39 8.57
N PHE A 138 4.56 1.24 7.84
CA PHE A 138 5.15 2.08 6.80
C PHE A 138 6.22 3.02 7.36
N GLY A 139 5.90 3.77 8.42
CA GLY A 139 6.86 4.69 9.04
C GLY A 139 8.11 3.97 9.57
N LEU A 140 7.94 2.84 10.26
CA LEU A 140 9.06 2.07 10.78
C LEU A 140 9.91 1.45 9.67
N SER A 141 9.28 0.99 8.58
CA SER A 141 9.96 0.39 7.44
C SER A 141 10.89 1.37 6.71
N MET A 142 10.52 2.65 6.68
CA MET A 142 11.33 3.71 6.07
C MET A 142 12.66 3.95 6.79
N VAL A 143 12.74 3.58 8.07
CA VAL A 143 13.98 3.66 8.87
C VAL A 143 14.71 2.31 8.88
N VAL A 144 13.98 1.22 9.13
CA VAL A 144 14.57 -0.13 9.26
C VAL A 144 15.16 -0.62 7.94
N GLY A 145 14.51 -0.34 6.80
CA GLY A 145 14.99 -0.78 5.49
C GLY A 145 16.38 -0.25 5.13
N PRO A 146 16.60 1.09 5.12
CA PRO A 146 17.91 1.67 4.87
C PRO A 146 18.98 1.22 5.86
N TRP A 147 18.64 1.10 7.14
CA TRP A 147 19.55 0.62 8.17
C TRP A 147 19.98 -0.82 7.93
N LEU A 148 19.04 -1.74 7.67
CA LEU A 148 19.36 -3.14 7.37
C LEU A 148 20.24 -3.26 6.12
N TYR A 149 19.87 -2.56 5.06
CA TYR A 149 20.62 -2.61 3.81
C TYR A 149 22.05 -2.06 3.98
N SER A 150 22.20 -0.88 4.60
CA SER A 150 23.51 -0.25 4.77
C SER A 150 24.47 -1.04 5.69
N THR A 151 23.95 -1.89 6.58
CA THR A 151 24.76 -2.67 7.53
C THR A 151 24.99 -4.11 7.07
N LEU A 152 24.02 -4.75 6.41
CA LEU A 152 24.01 -6.19 6.15
C LEU A 152 23.70 -6.57 4.68
N GLY A 153 23.48 -5.56 3.79
CA GLY A 153 23.24 -5.77 2.37
C GLY A 153 21.81 -6.24 2.03
N LEU A 154 21.55 -6.43 0.74
CA LEU A 154 20.23 -6.79 0.20
C LEU A 154 19.62 -8.07 0.77
N PRO A 155 20.35 -9.17 0.97
CA PRO A 155 19.79 -10.41 1.52
C PRO A 155 19.13 -10.22 2.89
N SER A 156 19.66 -9.30 3.70
CA SER A 156 19.15 -9.05 5.06
C SER A 156 17.69 -8.58 5.08
N LEU A 157 17.29 -7.77 4.09
CA LEU A 157 15.91 -7.33 3.93
C LEU A 157 14.96 -8.51 3.77
N PHE A 158 15.33 -9.47 2.95
CA PHE A 158 14.51 -10.65 2.70
C PHE A 158 14.53 -11.64 3.88
N TRP A 159 15.67 -11.83 4.55
CA TRP A 159 15.73 -12.60 5.80
C TRP A 159 14.85 -11.98 6.89
N PHE A 160 14.88 -10.66 7.03
CA PHE A 160 14.01 -9.93 7.95
C PHE A 160 12.54 -10.15 7.61
N CYS A 161 12.14 -10.01 6.33
CA CYS A 161 10.77 -10.27 5.88
C CYS A 161 10.31 -11.70 6.19
N GLY A 162 11.17 -12.70 5.92
CA GLY A 162 10.91 -14.10 6.22
C GLY A 162 10.75 -14.36 7.72
N GLY A 163 11.63 -13.76 8.53
CA GLY A 163 11.56 -13.81 9.99
C GLY A 163 10.24 -13.24 10.54
N LEU A 164 9.81 -12.07 10.06
CA LEU A 164 8.53 -11.48 10.44
C LEU A 164 7.34 -12.40 10.06
N ALA A 165 7.39 -13.02 8.88
CA ALA A 165 6.35 -13.95 8.46
C ALA A 165 6.30 -15.22 9.32
N LEU A 166 7.44 -15.75 9.72
CA LEU A 166 7.53 -16.91 10.64
C LEU A 166 7.00 -16.52 12.02
N VAL A 167 7.37 -15.36 12.55
CA VAL A 167 6.82 -14.85 13.82
C VAL A 167 5.29 -14.71 13.72
N ALA A 168 4.79 -14.14 12.63
CA ALA A 168 3.35 -14.05 12.38
C ALA A 168 2.68 -15.44 12.31
N ALA A 169 3.32 -16.41 11.65
CA ALA A 169 2.83 -17.79 11.59
C ALA A 169 2.77 -18.46 12.97
N LEU A 170 3.80 -18.28 13.79
CA LEU A 170 3.82 -18.79 15.17
C LEU A 170 2.72 -18.16 16.02
N LEU A 171 2.47 -16.86 15.87
CA LEU A 171 1.37 -16.18 16.57
C LEU A 171 0.01 -16.73 16.14
N VAL A 172 -0.18 -17.04 14.85
CA VAL A 172 -1.41 -17.67 14.35
C VAL A 172 -1.56 -19.08 14.89
N LEU A 173 -0.46 -19.85 15.00
CA LEU A 173 -0.47 -21.21 15.58
C LEU A 173 -0.78 -21.22 17.09
N ALA A 174 -0.35 -20.20 17.82
CA ALA A 174 -0.60 -20.07 19.25
C ALA A 174 -2.05 -19.74 19.61
N LEU A 175 -2.90 -19.39 18.64
CA LEU A 175 -4.33 -19.17 18.86
C LEU A 175 -5.04 -20.48 19.17
N ASP A 176 -5.93 -20.46 20.17
CA ASP A 176 -6.83 -21.56 20.45
C ASP A 176 -7.87 -21.75 19.32
N GLU A 177 -8.04 -23.00 18.85
CA GLU A 177 -9.02 -23.32 17.78
C GLU A 177 -10.47 -22.97 18.17
N ARG A 178 -10.77 -22.91 19.46
CA ARG A 178 -12.09 -22.50 19.95
C ARG A 178 -12.44 -21.03 19.67
N GLN A 179 -11.43 -20.19 19.44
CA GLN A 179 -11.63 -18.79 19.08
C GLN A 179 -11.92 -18.59 17.57
N ASP A 180 -11.62 -19.58 16.74
CA ASP A 180 -11.92 -19.58 15.30
C ASP A 180 -13.39 -19.92 15.00
N GLN A 181 -14.10 -20.54 15.99
CA GLN A 181 -15.51 -20.89 15.91
C GLN A 181 -16.44 -19.78 16.46
N SER A 182 -16.05 -18.52 16.32
CA SER A 182 -17.02 -17.44 16.55
C SER A 182 -18.27 -17.73 15.73
N PRO A 183 -19.48 -17.63 16.31
CA PRO A 183 -20.70 -17.88 15.57
C PRO A 183 -20.62 -17.00 14.33
N GLN A 184 -20.63 -17.62 13.15
CA GLN A 184 -20.79 -16.89 11.91
C GLN A 184 -22.07 -16.10 12.11
N ILE A 185 -21.93 -14.81 12.42
CA ILE A 185 -23.04 -13.89 12.41
C ILE A 185 -23.40 -13.79 10.92
N HIS A 186 -24.16 -14.78 10.45
CA HIS A 186 -24.85 -14.71 9.18
C HIS A 186 -25.89 -13.61 9.36
N GLY A 187 -25.43 -12.36 9.31
CA GLY A 187 -26.32 -11.25 9.05
C GLY A 187 -27.08 -11.65 7.79
N GLN A 188 -28.39 -11.51 7.81
CA GLN A 188 -29.23 -11.72 6.64
C GLN A 188 -28.50 -11.16 5.43
N ILE A 189 -28.23 -12.01 4.44
CA ILE A 189 -27.65 -11.57 3.19
C ILE A 189 -28.68 -10.60 2.64
N ASP A 190 -28.36 -9.32 2.69
CA ASP A 190 -29.16 -8.28 2.07
C ASP A 190 -29.26 -8.66 0.58
N GLU A 191 -30.43 -9.09 0.13
CA GLU A 191 -30.66 -9.51 -1.26
C GLU A 191 -30.58 -8.33 -2.25
N GLY A 192 -30.41 -7.11 -1.72
CA GLY A 192 -30.21 -5.92 -2.51
C GLY A 192 -28.90 -5.90 -3.28
N PRO A 193 -28.76 -5.02 -4.28
CA PRO A 193 -27.52 -4.86 -5.03
C PRO A 193 -26.39 -4.49 -4.07
N TRP A 194 -25.22 -5.15 -4.22
CA TRP A 194 -24.03 -4.93 -3.37
C TRP A 194 -23.52 -3.47 -3.39
N LEU A 195 -23.88 -2.75 -4.44
CA LEU A 195 -23.63 -1.32 -4.66
C LEU A 195 -24.79 -0.76 -5.48
N THR A 196 -25.41 0.30 -5.00
CA THR A 196 -26.46 0.98 -5.76
C THR A 196 -25.89 1.59 -7.04
N PRO A 197 -26.67 1.67 -8.15
CA PRO A 197 -26.20 2.27 -9.38
C PRO A 197 -25.63 3.68 -9.20
N GLU A 198 -26.17 4.44 -8.27
CA GLU A 198 -25.78 5.81 -7.93
C GLU A 198 -24.36 5.88 -7.32
N HIS A 199 -23.97 4.89 -6.50
CA HIS A 199 -22.67 4.83 -5.85
C HIS A 199 -21.55 4.23 -6.73
N ARG A 200 -21.88 3.60 -7.87
CA ARG A 200 -20.89 2.96 -8.75
C ARG A 200 -19.84 3.94 -9.29
N PRO A 201 -20.20 5.12 -9.82
CA PRO A 201 -19.21 6.09 -10.30
C PRO A 201 -18.24 6.51 -9.20
N SER A 202 -18.75 6.66 -7.99
CA SER A 202 -18.00 7.09 -6.82
C SER A 202 -16.99 6.06 -6.37
N LEU A 203 -17.37 4.78 -6.33
CA LEU A 203 -16.44 3.70 -6.03
C LEU A 203 -15.36 3.56 -7.11
N ILE A 204 -15.75 3.64 -8.39
CA ILE A 204 -14.78 3.60 -9.51
C ILE A 204 -13.77 4.74 -9.36
N PHE A 205 -14.23 5.94 -9.02
CA PHE A 205 -13.39 7.10 -8.82
C PHE A 205 -12.38 6.89 -7.68
N ILE A 206 -12.84 6.41 -6.51
CA ILE A 206 -11.98 6.08 -5.37
C ILE A 206 -10.98 4.98 -5.75
N CYS A 207 -11.41 3.95 -6.46
CA CYS A 207 -10.56 2.84 -6.91
C CYS A 207 -9.48 3.29 -7.91
N VAL A 208 -9.81 4.15 -8.87
CA VAL A 208 -8.83 4.73 -9.79
C VAL A 208 -7.87 5.64 -9.02
N GLY A 209 -8.39 6.49 -8.14
CA GLY A 209 -7.57 7.40 -7.35
C GLY A 209 -6.57 6.67 -6.45
N ILE A 210 -6.96 5.58 -5.77
CA ILE A 210 -6.02 4.80 -4.95
C ILE A 210 -5.01 4.03 -5.80
N ALA A 211 -5.41 3.55 -6.98
CA ALA A 211 -4.47 2.93 -7.92
C ALA A 211 -3.41 3.93 -8.39
N LEU A 212 -3.81 5.17 -8.73
CA LEU A 212 -2.88 6.24 -9.09
C LEU A 212 -1.98 6.64 -7.92
N ASN A 213 -2.52 6.73 -6.70
CA ASN A 213 -1.75 7.02 -5.50
C ASN A 213 -0.57 6.03 -5.33
N HIS A 214 -0.84 4.74 -5.48
CA HIS A 214 0.18 3.69 -5.35
C HIS A 214 1.08 3.56 -6.58
N LEU A 215 0.58 3.85 -7.77
CA LEU A 215 1.39 3.92 -8.99
C LEU A 215 2.49 4.98 -8.83
N VAL A 216 2.11 6.18 -8.38
CA VAL A 216 3.05 7.28 -8.15
C VAL A 216 4.03 6.95 -7.03
N LEU A 217 3.56 6.34 -5.94
CA LEU A 217 4.44 5.91 -4.86
C LEU A 217 5.53 4.96 -5.36
N MET A 218 5.17 3.95 -6.17
CA MET A 218 6.14 3.01 -6.74
C MET A 218 7.09 3.69 -7.72
N ALA A 219 6.58 4.56 -8.59
CA ALA A 219 7.40 5.34 -9.50
C ALA A 219 8.45 6.18 -8.76
N VAL A 220 8.07 6.79 -7.65
CA VAL A 220 9.00 7.58 -6.83
C VAL A 220 10.05 6.69 -6.16
N PHE A 221 9.68 5.53 -5.63
CA PHE A 221 10.66 4.63 -5.01
C PHE A 221 11.60 3.94 -6.00
N LEU A 222 11.33 4.00 -7.30
CA LEU A 222 12.31 3.58 -8.32
C LEU A 222 13.49 4.57 -8.45
N MET A 223 13.27 5.85 -8.12
CA MET A 223 14.25 6.91 -8.42
C MET A 223 14.67 7.76 -7.21
N LEU A 224 13.78 8.01 -6.24
CA LEU A 224 14.10 8.86 -5.08
C LEU A 224 15.30 8.36 -4.27
N PRO A 225 15.48 7.05 -4.00
CA PRO A 225 16.68 6.57 -3.30
C PRO A 225 17.96 6.93 -4.03
N GLN A 226 18.00 6.77 -5.36
CA GLN A 226 19.16 7.13 -6.16
C GLN A 226 19.37 8.67 -6.24
N ALA A 227 18.28 9.44 -6.28
CA ALA A 227 18.36 10.90 -6.23
C ALA A 227 18.96 11.41 -4.91
N LEU A 228 18.64 10.75 -3.78
CA LEU A 228 19.25 11.04 -2.48
C LEU A 228 20.76 10.78 -2.48
N VAL A 229 21.21 9.67 -3.07
CA VAL A 229 22.66 9.40 -3.24
C VAL A 229 23.32 10.46 -4.10
N ARG A 230 22.71 10.85 -5.24
CA ARG A 230 23.21 11.94 -6.09
C ARG A 230 23.29 13.28 -5.36
N ALA A 231 22.38 13.54 -4.42
CA ALA A 231 22.40 14.74 -3.56
C ALA A 231 23.38 14.64 -2.38
N GLY A 232 24.19 13.57 -2.30
CA GLY A 232 25.21 13.38 -1.27
C GLY A 232 24.70 12.76 0.05
N VAL A 233 23.49 12.21 0.08
CA VAL A 233 22.95 11.55 1.29
C VAL A 233 23.39 10.08 1.29
N ALA A 234 24.12 9.66 2.32
CA ALA A 234 24.52 8.26 2.45
C ALA A 234 23.29 7.36 2.65
N VAL A 235 23.33 6.13 2.13
CA VAL A 235 22.18 5.21 2.19
C VAL A 235 21.73 4.92 3.64
N GLY A 236 22.66 4.85 4.59
CA GLY A 236 22.36 4.72 6.02
C GLY A 236 21.54 5.88 6.59
N ASP A 237 21.65 7.08 6.03
CA ASP A 237 20.96 8.29 6.46
C ASP A 237 19.59 8.47 5.76
N HIS A 238 19.27 7.66 4.75
CA HIS A 238 17.95 7.70 4.09
C HIS A 238 16.80 7.52 5.08
N GLY A 239 17.01 6.71 6.13
CA GLY A 239 16.02 6.51 7.19
C GLY A 239 15.64 7.81 7.88
N LEU A 240 16.62 8.67 8.20
CA LEU A 240 16.36 9.98 8.80
C LEU A 240 15.62 10.90 7.84
N PHE A 241 16.02 10.92 6.55
CA PHE A 241 15.31 11.69 5.52
C PHE A 241 13.82 11.29 5.45
N TYR A 242 13.52 10.00 5.32
CA TYR A 242 12.14 9.53 5.24
C TYR A 242 11.36 9.80 6.53
N LEU A 243 11.98 9.66 7.70
CA LEU A 243 11.33 9.95 8.98
C LEU A 243 10.93 11.43 9.07
N VAL A 244 11.83 12.34 8.73
CA VAL A 244 11.57 13.79 8.74
C VAL A 244 10.43 14.13 7.77
N VAL A 245 10.52 13.63 6.53
CA VAL A 245 9.48 13.85 5.51
C VAL A 245 8.13 13.31 5.97
N LEU A 246 8.08 12.09 6.53
CA LEU A 246 6.86 11.48 7.01
C LEU A 246 6.24 12.28 8.16
N VAL A 247 7.03 12.64 9.18
CA VAL A 247 6.54 13.40 10.34
C VAL A 247 5.99 14.75 9.87
N LEU A 248 6.74 15.49 9.06
CA LEU A 248 6.27 16.79 8.56
C LEU A 248 5.01 16.66 7.70
N SER A 249 4.94 15.67 6.81
CA SER A 249 3.74 15.43 6.01
C SER A 249 2.51 15.15 6.86
N LEU A 250 2.65 14.33 7.92
CA LEU A 250 1.56 14.02 8.86
C LEU A 250 1.11 15.25 9.67
N VAL A 251 2.06 16.08 10.12
CA VAL A 251 1.73 17.35 10.80
C VAL A 251 0.93 18.27 9.88
N PHE A 252 1.35 18.44 8.63
CA PHE A 252 0.65 19.33 7.70
C PHE A 252 -0.74 18.82 7.28
N ILE A 253 -0.96 17.51 7.21
CA ILE A 253 -2.30 16.97 6.89
C ILE A 253 -3.22 16.83 8.11
N ALA A 254 -2.74 17.00 9.33
CA ALA A 254 -3.55 16.80 10.54
C ALA A 254 -4.82 17.67 10.55
N TRP A 255 -4.71 18.95 10.19
CA TRP A 255 -5.85 19.85 10.13
C TRP A 255 -6.81 19.55 8.95
N PRO A 256 -6.35 19.39 7.68
CA PRO A 256 -7.21 18.95 6.58
C PRO A 256 -7.94 17.64 6.89
N LEU A 257 -7.27 16.67 7.49
CA LEU A 257 -7.84 15.37 7.84
C LEU A 257 -8.90 15.49 8.95
N ALA A 258 -8.64 16.33 9.97
CA ALA A 258 -9.61 16.61 11.03
C ALA A 258 -10.86 17.31 10.48
N LYS A 259 -10.71 18.21 9.52
CA LYS A 259 -11.82 18.88 8.82
C LYS A 259 -12.62 17.90 7.97
N ASP A 260 -11.96 17.01 7.24
CA ASP A 260 -12.60 15.98 6.43
C ASP A 260 -13.48 15.05 7.28
N ARG A 261 -12.98 14.58 8.42
CA ARG A 261 -13.71 13.71 9.36
C ARG A 261 -14.94 14.37 10.02
N ARG A 262 -15.00 15.70 10.04
CA ARG A 262 -16.14 16.46 10.60
C ARG A 262 -17.22 16.77 9.58
N GLY A 263 -17.25 16.09 8.43
CA GLY A 263 -18.18 16.40 7.34
C GLY A 263 -17.73 17.62 6.55
N GLY A 264 -16.42 17.81 6.41
CA GLY A 264 -15.84 18.90 5.62
C GLY A 264 -16.26 18.80 4.15
N SER A 265 -16.45 19.99 3.54
CA SER A 265 -16.83 20.17 2.15
C SER A 265 -16.06 19.25 1.19
N THR A 266 -16.73 18.82 0.13
CA THR A 266 -16.19 18.13 -1.06
C THR A 266 -14.85 18.69 -1.58
N SER A 267 -14.60 19.97 -1.37
CA SER A 267 -13.35 20.64 -1.74
C SER A 267 -12.12 20.15 -0.95
N SER A 268 -12.31 19.47 0.18
CA SER A 268 -11.19 18.97 0.99
C SER A 268 -10.42 17.82 0.34
N VAL A 269 -10.95 17.19 -0.70
CA VAL A 269 -10.36 16.02 -1.36
C VAL A 269 -9.61 16.36 -2.65
N VAL A 270 -9.89 17.51 -3.25
CA VAL A 270 -9.38 17.90 -4.59
C VAL A 270 -7.90 18.29 -4.58
N TRP A 271 -7.33 18.65 -3.43
CA TRP A 271 -5.96 19.16 -3.33
C TRP A 271 -4.83 18.10 -3.36
N PRO A 272 -5.05 16.82 -3.00
CA PRO A 272 -3.94 15.86 -2.93
C PRO A 272 -3.27 15.60 -4.29
N PHE A 273 -4.06 15.34 -5.33
CA PHE A 273 -3.50 15.01 -6.65
C PHE A 273 -2.71 16.15 -7.31
N PRO A 274 -3.19 17.41 -7.34
CA PRO A 274 -2.38 18.52 -7.86
C PRO A 274 -1.13 18.76 -7.03
N LEU A 275 -1.18 18.56 -5.70
CA LEU A 275 -0.01 18.68 -4.85
C LEU A 275 1.06 17.62 -5.19
N MET A 276 0.63 16.38 -5.40
CA MET A 276 1.50 15.30 -5.87
C MET A 276 2.04 15.57 -7.29
N ALA A 277 1.23 16.14 -8.19
CA ALA A 277 1.69 16.52 -9.52
C ALA A 277 2.80 17.58 -9.46
N ILE A 278 2.66 18.59 -8.60
CA ILE A 278 3.70 19.61 -8.36
C ILE A 278 4.96 18.92 -7.83
N ALA A 279 4.84 17.99 -6.87
CA ALA A 279 5.98 17.24 -6.36
C ALA A 279 6.72 16.48 -7.48
N MET A 280 6.00 15.85 -8.40
CA MET A 280 6.60 15.16 -9.55
C MET A 280 7.38 16.12 -10.44
N ILE A 281 6.84 17.28 -10.73
CA ILE A 281 7.55 18.30 -11.53
C ILE A 281 8.81 18.81 -10.82
N LEU A 282 8.75 19.06 -9.52
CA LEU A 282 9.92 19.46 -8.74
C LEU A 282 11.05 18.42 -8.80
N LEU A 283 10.70 17.14 -8.77
CA LEU A 283 11.68 16.03 -8.86
C LEU A 283 12.33 15.89 -10.25
N THR A 284 11.83 16.56 -11.30
CA THR A 284 12.49 16.54 -12.63
C THR A 284 13.75 17.42 -12.69
N THR A 285 13.94 18.29 -11.71
CA THR A 285 15.09 19.20 -11.68
C THR A 285 16.30 18.56 -10.98
N GLU A 286 17.47 19.21 -11.07
CA GLU A 286 18.69 18.72 -10.42
C GLU A 286 18.47 18.50 -8.91
N PRO A 287 18.85 17.32 -8.37
CA PRO A 287 18.51 16.92 -7.01
C PRO A 287 19.36 17.65 -5.96
N THR A 288 18.85 18.73 -5.42
CA THR A 288 19.38 19.30 -4.16
C THR A 288 18.63 18.72 -2.98
N LEU A 289 19.29 18.55 -1.83
CA LEU A 289 18.66 17.98 -0.63
C LEU A 289 17.39 18.76 -0.23
N GLY A 290 17.44 20.10 -0.26
CA GLY A 290 16.28 20.94 0.09
C GLY A 290 15.10 20.71 -0.85
N LEU A 291 15.35 20.57 -2.15
CA LEU A 291 14.32 20.29 -3.15
C LEU A 291 13.72 18.89 -2.98
N LEU A 292 14.56 17.88 -2.70
CA LEU A 292 14.10 16.51 -2.44
C LEU A 292 13.23 16.45 -1.19
N VAL A 293 13.60 17.17 -0.11
CA VAL A 293 12.77 17.29 1.11
C VAL A 293 11.44 17.92 0.78
N LEU A 294 11.43 19.08 0.10
CA LEU A 294 10.19 19.79 -0.24
C LEU A 294 9.28 18.93 -1.11
N ALA A 295 9.79 18.40 -2.22
CA ALA A 295 9.01 17.57 -3.13
C ALA A 295 8.46 16.33 -2.43
N SER A 296 9.26 15.67 -1.59
CA SER A 296 8.83 14.50 -0.83
C SER A 296 7.76 14.84 0.20
N ILE A 297 7.86 15.98 0.90
CA ILE A 297 6.80 16.44 1.82
C ILE A 297 5.50 16.64 1.05
N LEU A 298 5.51 17.35 -0.07
CA LEU A 298 4.31 17.58 -0.88
C LEU A 298 3.70 16.26 -1.38
N LEU A 299 4.53 15.34 -1.85
CA LEU A 299 4.10 14.01 -2.28
C LEU A 299 3.43 13.25 -1.13
N PHE A 300 4.11 13.12 0.01
CA PHE A 300 3.60 12.34 1.14
C PHE A 300 2.44 13.00 1.86
N MET A 301 2.27 14.32 1.76
CA MET A 301 1.03 14.99 2.20
C MET A 301 -0.16 14.49 1.39
N GLY A 302 -0.07 14.52 0.06
CA GLY A 302 -1.14 14.00 -0.81
C GLY A 302 -1.38 12.52 -0.59
N PHE A 303 -0.31 11.71 -0.61
CA PHE A 303 -0.37 10.26 -0.42
C PHE A 303 -1.03 9.87 0.91
N ASN A 304 -0.55 10.39 2.04
CA ASN A 304 -1.06 10.04 3.37
C ASN A 304 -2.49 10.52 3.59
N PHE A 305 -2.88 11.66 3.02
CA PHE A 305 -4.27 12.13 3.09
C PHE A 305 -5.22 11.16 2.37
N LEU A 306 -4.88 10.70 1.18
CA LEU A 306 -5.69 9.75 0.41
C LEU A 306 -5.75 8.39 1.12
N GLU A 307 -4.63 7.90 1.67
CA GLU A 307 -4.59 6.66 2.47
C GLU A 307 -5.48 6.72 3.71
N ALA A 308 -5.60 7.87 4.34
CA ALA A 308 -6.42 8.04 5.54
C ALA A 308 -7.91 8.24 5.23
N SER A 309 -8.26 8.87 4.09
CA SER A 309 -9.64 9.27 3.77
C SER A 309 -10.37 8.31 2.83
N TYR A 310 -9.71 7.74 1.83
CA TYR A 310 -10.34 6.90 0.80
C TYR A 310 -10.92 5.58 1.34
N PRO A 311 -10.25 4.83 2.24
CA PRO A 311 -10.85 3.59 2.79
C PRO A 311 -12.17 3.86 3.53
N SER A 312 -12.22 4.95 4.31
CA SER A 312 -13.44 5.35 5.02
C SER A 312 -14.57 5.67 4.04
N ARG A 313 -14.28 6.44 3.00
CA ARG A 313 -15.26 6.80 1.96
C ARG A 313 -15.75 5.59 1.19
N ALA A 314 -14.86 4.67 0.80
CA ALA A 314 -15.22 3.43 0.13
C ALA A 314 -16.18 2.58 0.98
N THR A 315 -15.96 2.50 2.28
CA THR A 315 -16.84 1.74 3.19
C THR A 315 -18.22 2.37 3.38
N LEU A 316 -18.33 3.69 3.26
CA LEU A 316 -19.63 4.40 3.36
C LEU A 316 -20.53 4.15 2.15
N LEU A 317 -19.95 3.86 0.97
CA LEU A 317 -20.72 3.57 -0.25
C LEU A 317 -21.35 2.18 -0.25
N ALA A 318 -20.93 1.28 0.65
CA ALA A 318 -21.37 -0.10 0.70
C ALA A 318 -22.38 -0.34 1.82
N SER A 319 -23.37 -1.23 1.58
CA SER A 319 -24.21 -1.77 2.66
C SER A 319 -23.35 -2.48 3.71
N ALA A 320 -23.81 -2.52 4.94
CA ALA A 320 -23.06 -3.08 6.07
C ALA A 320 -22.59 -4.52 5.82
N SER A 321 -23.41 -5.33 5.11
CA SER A 321 -23.12 -6.73 4.74
C SER A 321 -22.07 -6.86 3.62
N ARG A 322 -21.82 -5.82 2.82
CA ARG A 322 -20.96 -5.86 1.62
C ARG A 322 -19.67 -5.04 1.73
N ARG A 323 -19.41 -4.41 2.87
CA ARG A 323 -18.19 -3.61 3.10
C ARG A 323 -16.90 -4.39 2.84
N GLY A 324 -16.87 -5.68 3.19
CA GLY A 324 -15.72 -6.54 2.92
C GLY A 324 -15.43 -6.69 1.41
N LEU A 325 -16.47 -6.85 0.58
CA LEU A 325 -16.33 -6.93 -0.88
C LEU A 325 -15.77 -5.63 -1.45
N VAL A 326 -16.33 -4.48 -1.04
CA VAL A 326 -15.86 -3.16 -1.50
C VAL A 326 -14.42 -2.91 -1.10
N MET A 327 -14.03 -3.27 0.12
CA MET A 327 -12.64 -3.17 0.57
C MET A 327 -11.71 -4.15 -0.15
N GLY A 328 -12.20 -5.31 -0.55
CA GLY A 328 -11.47 -6.25 -1.41
C GLY A 328 -11.17 -5.65 -2.79
N ILE A 329 -12.18 -5.04 -3.43
CA ILE A 329 -12.04 -4.33 -4.71
C ILE A 329 -11.05 -3.16 -4.56
N TYR A 330 -11.23 -2.34 -3.52
CA TYR A 330 -10.34 -1.23 -3.19
C TYR A 330 -8.87 -1.68 -3.08
N SER A 331 -8.61 -2.73 -2.29
CA SER A 331 -7.26 -3.28 -2.11
C SER A 331 -6.69 -3.86 -3.42
N THR A 332 -7.52 -4.49 -4.25
CA THR A 332 -7.09 -4.98 -5.56
C THR A 332 -6.64 -3.83 -6.45
N CYS A 333 -7.38 -2.72 -6.48
CA CYS A 333 -7.00 -1.51 -7.22
C CYS A 333 -5.70 -0.88 -6.67
N GLN A 334 -5.52 -0.88 -5.35
CA GLN A 334 -4.30 -0.45 -4.69
C GLN A 334 -3.08 -1.26 -5.18
N PHE A 335 -3.18 -2.59 -5.18
CA PHE A 335 -2.10 -3.46 -5.67
C PHE A 335 -1.92 -3.40 -7.19
N ALA A 336 -2.98 -3.14 -7.96
CA ALA A 336 -2.86 -2.84 -9.39
C ALA A 336 -2.02 -1.58 -9.64
N GLY A 337 -2.19 -0.54 -8.82
CA GLY A 337 -1.34 0.64 -8.84
C GLY A 337 0.13 0.31 -8.56
N ILE A 338 0.42 -0.52 -7.56
CA ILE A 338 1.77 -1.02 -7.26
C ILE A 338 2.35 -1.78 -8.46
N ALA A 339 1.59 -2.68 -9.06
CA ALA A 339 2.00 -3.47 -10.21
C ALA A 339 2.36 -2.59 -11.41
N LEU A 340 1.45 -1.66 -11.76
CA LEU A 340 1.63 -0.74 -12.89
C LEU A 340 2.78 0.24 -12.63
N GLY A 341 2.85 0.84 -11.44
CA GLY A 341 3.89 1.79 -11.07
C GLY A 341 5.28 1.17 -11.09
N GLY A 342 5.41 -0.08 -10.63
CA GLY A 342 6.64 -0.85 -10.74
C GLY A 342 6.97 -1.19 -12.19
N ALA A 343 6.15 -2.01 -12.85
CA ALA A 343 6.45 -2.54 -14.18
C ALA A 343 6.48 -1.46 -15.26
N ALA A 344 5.43 -0.65 -15.41
CA ALA A 344 5.42 0.42 -16.41
C ALA A 344 6.42 1.53 -16.07
N GLY A 345 6.58 1.86 -14.77
CA GLY A 345 7.57 2.85 -14.33
C GLY A 345 8.99 2.42 -14.68
N GLY A 346 9.39 1.19 -14.37
CA GLY A 346 10.70 0.66 -14.74
C GLY A 346 10.93 0.62 -16.26
N PHE A 347 9.90 0.29 -17.03
CA PHE A 347 9.98 0.35 -18.51
C PHE A 347 10.21 1.78 -19.00
N ILE A 348 9.42 2.75 -18.53
CA ILE A 348 9.55 4.16 -18.92
C ILE A 348 10.95 4.66 -18.58
N VAL A 349 11.46 4.39 -17.38
CA VAL A 349 12.80 4.79 -16.97
C VAL A 349 13.87 4.17 -17.89
N SER A 350 13.72 2.90 -18.26
CA SER A 350 14.70 2.21 -19.10
C SER A 350 14.78 2.74 -20.53
N VAL A 351 13.68 3.29 -21.06
CA VAL A 351 13.60 3.77 -22.46
C VAL A 351 13.72 5.28 -22.56
N LEU A 352 13.13 6.03 -21.63
CA LEU A 352 12.97 7.47 -21.72
C LEU A 352 13.64 8.23 -20.55
N GLY A 353 14.13 7.52 -19.54
CA GLY A 353 14.80 8.10 -18.37
C GLY A 353 13.85 8.55 -17.25
N ASP A 354 14.45 8.94 -16.12
CA ASP A 354 13.78 9.34 -14.88
C ASP A 354 12.79 10.50 -15.08
N ALA A 355 13.20 11.54 -15.79
CA ALA A 355 12.38 12.74 -16.01
C ALA A 355 11.09 12.42 -16.76
N ALA A 356 11.13 11.51 -17.74
CA ALA A 356 9.95 11.10 -18.48
C ALA A 356 8.91 10.40 -17.57
N LEU A 357 9.36 9.53 -16.67
CA LEU A 357 8.47 8.89 -15.69
C LEU A 357 7.78 9.94 -14.81
N LEU A 358 8.51 10.91 -14.31
CA LEU A 358 7.97 11.98 -13.47
C LEU A 358 6.96 12.84 -14.21
N ILE A 359 7.26 13.21 -15.48
CA ILE A 359 6.33 13.99 -16.31
C ILE A 359 5.05 13.18 -16.60
N VAL A 360 5.18 11.89 -16.90
CA VAL A 360 4.02 11.00 -17.09
C VAL A 360 3.17 10.95 -15.82
N CYS A 361 3.77 10.74 -14.65
CA CYS A 361 3.06 10.75 -13.37
C CYS A 361 2.38 12.10 -13.11
N ALA A 362 3.07 13.23 -13.32
CA ALA A 362 2.50 14.55 -13.14
C ALA A 362 1.31 14.79 -14.08
N THR A 363 1.43 14.38 -15.34
CA THR A 363 0.36 14.54 -16.35
C THR A 363 -0.87 13.72 -15.97
N VAL A 364 -0.69 12.45 -15.58
CA VAL A 364 -1.81 11.59 -15.18
C VAL A 364 -2.51 12.13 -13.93
N LEU A 365 -1.77 12.62 -12.93
CA LEU A 365 -2.32 13.25 -11.73
C LEU A 365 -3.08 14.54 -12.05
N ALA A 366 -2.55 15.37 -12.96
CA ALA A 366 -3.21 16.60 -13.41
C ALA A 366 -4.51 16.30 -14.17
N LEU A 367 -4.48 15.33 -15.09
CA LEU A 367 -5.68 14.88 -15.81
C LEU A 367 -6.73 14.32 -14.85
N PHE A 368 -6.34 13.50 -13.89
CA PHE A 368 -7.25 12.97 -12.89
C PHE A 368 -7.87 14.09 -12.05
N THR A 369 -7.10 15.12 -11.67
CA THR A 369 -7.61 16.31 -10.98
C THR A 369 -8.67 17.05 -11.79
N VAL A 370 -8.49 17.18 -13.13
CA VAL A 370 -9.47 17.82 -14.01
C VAL A 370 -10.76 17.00 -14.05
N VAL A 371 -10.65 15.67 -14.21
CA VAL A 371 -11.81 14.75 -14.18
C VAL A 371 -12.51 14.83 -12.82
N GLU A 372 -11.78 14.82 -11.72
CA GLU A 372 -12.31 14.96 -10.37
C GLU A 372 -13.13 16.24 -10.23
N ARG A 373 -12.59 17.37 -10.63
CA ARG A 373 -13.30 18.65 -10.60
C ARG A 373 -14.54 18.68 -11.50
N ALA A 374 -14.48 18.03 -12.66
CA ALA A 374 -15.61 17.94 -13.58
C ALA A 374 -16.75 17.09 -12.98
N VAL A 375 -16.45 15.93 -12.42
CA VAL A 375 -17.39 15.05 -11.70
C VAL A 375 -18.00 15.80 -10.51
N LEU A 376 -17.19 16.50 -9.78
CA LEU A 376 -17.63 17.33 -8.67
C LEU A 376 -18.57 18.45 -9.09
N ARG A 377 -18.47 19.04 -10.25
CA ARG A 377 -19.34 20.11 -10.77
C ARG A 377 -20.64 19.57 -11.37
N SER A 378 -20.67 18.36 -11.91
CA SER A 378 -21.83 17.79 -12.62
C SER A 378 -23.00 17.34 -11.73
N GLY A 379 -22.93 17.54 -10.41
CA GLY A 379 -24.04 17.22 -9.50
C GLY A 379 -24.18 15.73 -9.11
N LEU A 380 -23.34 14.83 -9.65
CA LEU A 380 -23.20 13.42 -9.20
C LEU A 380 -22.70 13.29 -7.73
N LYS A 381 -22.91 14.34 -6.95
CA LYS A 381 -22.11 14.73 -5.78
C LYS A 381 -22.65 14.39 -4.43
N ALA A 382 -23.97 14.36 -4.28
CA ALA A 382 -24.57 14.47 -2.94
C ALA A 382 -24.17 13.30 -2.04
N ASP A 383 -23.85 12.13 -2.63
CA ASP A 383 -23.73 10.89 -1.88
C ASP A 383 -22.30 10.39 -1.62
N VAL A 384 -21.28 11.01 -2.29
CA VAL A 384 -19.88 10.51 -2.18
C VAL A 384 -19.04 11.30 -1.20
N PHE A 385 -19.34 12.59 -1.08
CA PHE A 385 -18.48 13.54 -0.39
C PHE A 385 -19.26 14.43 0.60
N GLY A 386 -20.57 14.16 0.79
CA GLY A 386 -21.42 14.85 1.74
C GLY A 386 -21.24 14.42 3.18
#